data_334c866dfd8721e404ce2629af4feb6f
#
_entry.id   334c866dfd8721e404ce2629af4feb6f
#
_cell.length_a   1.000
_cell.length_b   1.000
_cell.length_c   1.000
_cell.angle_alpha   90.00
_cell.angle_beta   90.00
_cell.angle_gamma   90.00
#
_symmetry.space_group_name_H-M   'P 1'
#
loop_
_entity.id
_entity.type
_entity.pdbx_description
1 polymer ?
#
loop_
_entity_poly.entity_id
_entity_poly.type
_entity_poly.pdbx_seq_one_letter_code
_entity_poly.pdbx_strand_id
1 'polypeptide(L)'
;MKHTAQDILNYVEDNDVKFVRLAFCDIFGNQKNISVFAGDLPYAFEQGVCFDGSSIAGFMNTEESDLVLWPDPDTMTILPWRPTEGRVMRMYCDITLPNGRPFAGNSRGYLQSVVKRAKAMGLRCDVGCECEFYLFQTDEHGNPTRIPMDHGGYFDIAPLDKAENIRREICFAMEDMGLRPQHSHHESGFGQNEVDFMYSPALNSADSLNPFKSTVTAIADR
;
A
#
# COMPACT_ATOMS: atom_id res chain seq x y z
N MET A 1 0.05 4.24 -18.06
CA MET A 1 -0.64 5.46 -18.55
C MET A 1 -0.79 6.37 -17.37
N LYS A 2 -0.78 7.68 -17.57
CA LYS A 2 -1.12 8.62 -16.49
C LYS A 2 -2.63 8.80 -16.47
N HIS A 3 -3.22 8.67 -15.29
CA HIS A 3 -4.64 8.90 -15.08
C HIS A 3 -4.89 10.35 -14.69
N THR A 4 -5.98 10.91 -15.21
CA THR A 4 -6.48 12.21 -14.76
C THR A 4 -7.53 12.00 -13.66
N ALA A 5 -7.86 13.06 -12.92
CA ALA A 5 -8.98 13.02 -11.97
C ALA A 5 -10.29 12.57 -12.65
N GLN A 6 -10.55 13.02 -13.88
CA GLN A 6 -11.75 12.63 -14.63
C GLN A 6 -11.76 11.13 -14.98
N ASP A 7 -10.62 10.53 -15.30
CA ASP A 7 -10.53 9.09 -15.56
C ASP A 7 -10.93 8.30 -14.31
N ILE A 8 -10.51 8.77 -13.11
CA ILE A 8 -10.88 8.14 -11.85
C ILE A 8 -12.36 8.29 -11.53
N LEU A 9 -12.94 9.48 -11.77
CA LEU A 9 -14.37 9.71 -11.55
C LEU A 9 -15.22 8.80 -12.44
N ASN A 10 -14.88 8.68 -13.72
CA ASN A 10 -15.54 7.75 -14.64
C ASN A 10 -15.40 6.29 -14.18
N TYR A 11 -14.20 5.90 -13.76
CA TYR A 11 -13.96 4.55 -13.24
C TYR A 11 -14.81 4.24 -12.01
N VAL A 12 -14.97 5.20 -11.10
CA VAL A 12 -15.77 5.06 -9.87
C VAL A 12 -17.23 4.79 -10.20
N GLU A 13 -17.81 5.50 -11.18
CA GLU A 13 -19.19 5.29 -11.64
C GLU A 13 -19.36 3.92 -12.30
N ASP A 14 -18.45 3.55 -13.21
CA ASP A 14 -18.54 2.31 -14.01
C ASP A 14 -18.31 1.04 -13.18
N ASN A 15 -17.66 1.14 -12.03
CA ASN A 15 -17.19 -0.01 -11.25
C ASN A 15 -17.79 -0.15 -9.84
N ASP A 16 -18.89 0.51 -9.54
CA ASP A 16 -19.59 0.47 -8.24
C ASP A 16 -18.66 0.75 -7.04
N VAL A 17 -17.75 1.70 -7.17
CA VAL A 17 -16.91 2.14 -6.05
C VAL A 17 -17.73 3.03 -5.13
N LYS A 18 -17.80 2.69 -3.84
CA LYS A 18 -18.56 3.46 -2.83
C LYS A 18 -17.66 4.20 -1.84
N PHE A 19 -16.48 3.66 -1.56
CA PHE A 19 -15.51 4.25 -0.64
C PHE A 19 -14.15 4.41 -1.31
N VAL A 20 -13.50 5.53 -1.03
CA VAL A 20 -12.14 5.81 -1.47
C VAL A 20 -11.25 6.05 -0.25
N ARG A 21 -10.23 5.24 -0.09
CA ARG A 21 -9.22 5.42 0.93
C ARG A 21 -8.12 6.34 0.43
N LEU A 22 -8.04 7.51 1.04
CA LEU A 22 -6.96 8.47 0.85
C LEU A 22 -5.80 8.08 1.76
N ALA A 23 -4.80 7.42 1.20
CA ALA A 23 -3.73 6.79 1.94
C ALA A 23 -2.44 7.62 1.94
N PHE A 24 -1.71 7.55 3.02
CA PHE A 24 -0.38 8.14 3.19
C PHE A 24 0.42 7.33 4.21
N CYS A 25 1.70 7.63 4.39
CA CYS A 25 2.51 6.98 5.41
C CYS A 25 2.94 8.00 6.47
N ASP A 26 3.02 7.54 7.74
CA ASP A 26 3.71 8.28 8.78
C ASP A 26 5.24 8.23 8.57
N ILE A 27 6.00 8.91 9.44
CA ILE A 27 7.47 8.95 9.35
C ILE A 27 8.14 7.60 9.59
N PHE A 28 7.42 6.60 10.12
CA PHE A 28 7.88 5.23 10.35
C PHE A 28 7.51 4.27 9.23
N GLY A 29 6.85 4.76 8.15
CA GLY A 29 6.41 3.95 7.02
C GLY A 29 5.12 3.18 7.30
N ASN A 30 4.39 3.45 8.39
CA ASN A 30 3.09 2.84 8.63
C ASN A 30 2.04 3.53 7.78
N GLN A 31 1.29 2.75 7.00
CA GLN A 31 0.20 3.28 6.20
C GLN A 31 -0.95 3.75 7.09
N LYS A 32 -1.41 4.95 6.83
CA LYS A 32 -2.61 5.59 7.37
C LYS A 32 -3.58 5.86 6.24
N ASN A 33 -4.86 6.03 6.55
CA ASN A 33 -5.83 6.50 5.56
C ASN A 33 -7.00 7.22 6.22
N ILE A 34 -7.65 8.08 5.42
CA ILE A 34 -8.99 8.60 5.66
C ILE A 34 -9.88 8.04 4.56
N SER A 35 -11.08 7.59 4.88
CA SER A 35 -12.04 7.13 3.89
C SER A 35 -13.05 8.23 3.59
N VAL A 36 -13.25 8.51 2.31
CA VAL A 36 -14.29 9.41 1.82
C VAL A 36 -15.30 8.62 0.99
N PHE A 37 -16.53 9.11 0.91
CA PHE A 37 -17.51 8.55 -0.02
C PHE A 37 -17.11 8.89 -1.46
N ALA A 38 -17.46 8.02 -2.39
CA ALA A 38 -17.17 8.23 -3.81
C ALA A 38 -17.77 9.55 -4.35
N GLY A 39 -18.93 9.95 -3.84
CA GLY A 39 -19.56 11.23 -4.19
C GLY A 39 -18.78 12.48 -3.77
N ASP A 40 -17.90 12.38 -2.78
CA ASP A 40 -17.05 13.47 -2.30
C ASP A 40 -15.71 13.55 -3.02
N LEU A 41 -15.42 12.57 -3.90
CA LEU A 41 -14.13 12.50 -4.59
C LEU A 41 -13.84 13.70 -5.51
N PRO A 42 -14.83 14.29 -6.24
CA PRO A 42 -14.62 15.53 -6.99
C PRO A 42 -14.08 16.65 -6.11
N TYR A 43 -14.67 16.85 -4.92
CA TYR A 43 -14.21 17.84 -3.95
C TYR A 43 -12.77 17.52 -3.48
N ALA A 44 -12.47 16.24 -3.20
CA ALA A 44 -11.15 15.83 -2.77
C ALA A 44 -10.05 16.14 -3.82
N PHE A 45 -10.36 16.04 -5.11
CA PHE A 45 -9.43 16.42 -6.18
C PHE A 45 -9.27 17.93 -6.33
N GLU A 46 -10.34 18.70 -6.11
CA GLU A 46 -10.33 20.17 -6.33
C GLU A 46 -9.82 20.96 -5.12
N GLN A 47 -10.15 20.53 -3.91
CA GLN A 47 -9.90 21.29 -2.68
C GLN A 47 -8.97 20.55 -1.71
N GLY A 48 -8.66 19.27 -1.98
CA GLY A 48 -8.00 18.40 -1.02
C GLY A 48 -8.89 18.02 0.17
N VAL A 49 -8.39 17.17 1.05
CA VAL A 49 -9.09 16.76 2.26
C VAL A 49 -8.26 17.16 3.48
N CYS A 50 -8.78 18.08 4.28
CA CYS A 50 -8.15 18.50 5.52
C CYS A 50 -8.19 17.39 6.56
N PHE A 51 -7.12 17.28 7.35
CA PHE A 51 -7.05 16.37 8.48
C PHE A 51 -6.13 16.92 9.58
N ASP A 52 -6.36 16.46 10.81
CA ASP A 52 -5.52 16.77 11.97
C ASP A 52 -4.29 15.85 11.99
N GLY A 53 -3.11 16.44 11.76
CA GLY A 53 -1.84 15.73 11.79
C GLY A 53 -1.25 15.60 13.21
N SER A 54 -1.80 16.26 14.24
CA SER A 54 -1.22 16.28 15.58
C SER A 54 -1.23 14.93 16.29
N SER A 55 -2.20 14.06 15.93
CA SER A 55 -2.30 12.71 16.48
C SER A 55 -1.44 11.68 15.74
N ILE A 56 -0.70 12.10 14.71
CA ILE A 56 0.20 11.24 13.95
C ILE A 56 1.63 11.46 14.42
N ALA A 57 2.24 10.40 14.94
CA ALA A 57 3.59 10.48 15.50
C ALA A 57 4.59 11.05 14.48
N GLY A 58 5.27 12.13 14.89
CA GLY A 58 6.30 12.81 14.11
C GLY A 58 5.76 13.78 13.04
N PHE A 59 4.43 14.01 12.96
CA PHE A 59 3.87 14.95 11.98
C PHE A 59 3.85 16.38 12.54
N MET A 60 2.81 16.75 13.26
CA MET A 60 2.56 18.14 13.70
C MET A 60 2.37 18.21 15.22
N ASN A 61 2.37 19.42 15.74
CA ASN A 61 1.93 19.70 17.11
C ASN A 61 0.45 20.13 17.12
N THR A 62 -0.10 20.32 18.31
CA THR A 62 -1.52 20.69 18.50
C THR A 62 -1.83 22.15 18.13
N GLU A 63 -0.83 23.00 18.01
CA GLU A 63 -0.99 24.43 17.69
C GLU A 63 -1.06 24.67 16.17
N GLU A 64 -0.38 23.81 15.39
CA GLU A 64 -0.36 23.84 13.94
C GLU A 64 -0.66 22.44 13.41
N SER A 65 -1.91 21.96 13.58
CA SER A 65 -2.29 20.57 13.33
C SER A 65 -2.80 20.28 11.91
N ASP A 66 -3.28 21.32 11.23
CA ASP A 66 -4.00 21.13 9.96
C ASP A 66 -3.06 20.80 8.81
N LEU A 67 -3.35 19.70 8.12
CA LEU A 67 -2.72 19.26 6.90
C LEU A 67 -3.78 18.96 5.84
N VAL A 68 -3.39 18.92 4.56
CA VAL A 68 -4.28 18.66 3.43
C VAL A 68 -3.76 17.49 2.61
N LEU A 69 -4.62 16.47 2.38
CA LEU A 69 -4.37 15.35 1.48
C LEU A 69 -4.81 15.70 0.05
N TRP A 70 -3.95 15.41 -0.90
CA TRP A 70 -4.19 15.55 -2.33
C TRP A 70 -4.07 14.18 -3.01
N PRO A 71 -5.18 13.56 -3.46
CA PRO A 71 -5.13 12.25 -4.09
C PRO A 71 -4.31 12.25 -5.38
N ASP A 72 -3.43 11.26 -5.54
CA ASP A 72 -2.67 11.03 -6.77
C ASP A 72 -3.41 9.99 -7.64
N PRO A 73 -4.03 10.38 -8.76
CA PRO A 73 -4.80 9.49 -9.63
C PRO A 73 -3.97 8.31 -10.17
N ASP A 74 -2.68 8.49 -10.38
CA ASP A 74 -1.79 7.46 -10.90
C ASP A 74 -1.59 6.27 -9.94
N THR A 75 -2.04 6.41 -8.68
CA THR A 75 -1.89 5.39 -7.62
C THR A 75 -3.19 4.65 -7.30
N MET A 76 -4.22 4.87 -8.10
CA MET A 76 -5.52 4.21 -7.95
C MET A 76 -5.38 2.68 -7.98
N THR A 77 -6.02 2.01 -7.02
CA THR A 77 -6.19 0.56 -7.01
C THR A 77 -7.47 0.15 -6.29
N ILE A 78 -8.09 -0.92 -6.76
CA ILE A 78 -9.19 -1.58 -6.03
C ILE A 78 -8.61 -2.55 -5.02
N LEU A 79 -9.22 -2.66 -3.84
CA LEU A 79 -8.79 -3.58 -2.80
C LEU A 79 -9.53 -4.93 -2.95
N PRO A 80 -8.86 -5.99 -3.46
CA PRO A 80 -9.54 -7.23 -3.86
C PRO A 80 -10.10 -8.03 -2.68
N TRP A 81 -9.59 -7.83 -1.47
CA TRP A 81 -10.10 -8.50 -0.25
C TRP A 81 -11.32 -7.80 0.37
N ARG A 82 -11.86 -6.78 -0.26
CA ARG A 82 -13.08 -6.08 0.14
C ARG A 82 -14.27 -6.61 -0.66
N PRO A 83 -15.52 -6.34 -0.22
CA PRO A 83 -16.70 -6.77 -0.95
C PRO A 83 -16.67 -6.36 -2.42
N THR A 84 -17.23 -7.20 -3.28
CA THR A 84 -17.36 -6.93 -4.72
C THR A 84 -18.50 -5.95 -5.02
N GLU A 85 -19.51 -5.89 -4.14
CA GLU A 85 -20.55 -4.86 -4.14
C GLU A 85 -20.13 -3.72 -3.24
N GLY A 86 -20.25 -2.48 -3.71
CA GLY A 86 -19.77 -1.30 -2.99
C GLY A 86 -18.25 -1.32 -2.80
N ARG A 87 -17.54 -1.51 -3.89
CA ARG A 87 -16.06 -1.65 -3.92
C ARG A 87 -15.34 -0.54 -3.18
N VAL A 88 -14.19 -0.87 -2.66
CA VAL A 88 -13.28 0.06 -2.00
C VAL A 88 -12.06 0.31 -2.88
N MET A 89 -11.86 1.56 -3.25
CA MET A 89 -10.67 2.06 -3.93
C MET A 89 -9.68 2.63 -2.92
N ARG A 90 -8.41 2.60 -3.24
CA ARG A 90 -7.36 3.34 -2.52
C ARG A 90 -6.58 4.19 -3.52
N MET A 91 -6.22 5.43 -3.11
CA MET A 91 -5.19 6.26 -3.74
C MET A 91 -4.20 6.75 -2.69
N TYR A 92 -2.93 6.85 -3.05
CA TYR A 92 -1.96 7.58 -2.23
C TYR A 92 -2.14 9.07 -2.41
N CYS A 93 -1.81 9.82 -1.36
CA CYS A 93 -1.94 11.27 -1.35
C CYS A 93 -0.59 11.95 -1.16
N ASP A 94 -0.43 13.08 -1.81
CA ASP A 94 0.55 14.08 -1.39
C ASP A 94 -0.02 14.88 -0.22
N ILE A 95 0.86 15.43 0.63
CA ILE A 95 0.47 16.17 1.83
C ILE A 95 1.04 17.58 1.75
N THR A 96 0.18 18.56 1.98
CA THR A 96 0.56 19.96 2.08
C THR A 96 0.11 20.59 3.39
N LEU A 97 0.73 21.70 3.72
CA LEU A 97 0.19 22.66 4.69
C LEU A 97 -1.04 23.37 4.09
N PRO A 98 -1.92 24.00 4.91
CA PRO A 98 -3.10 24.74 4.40
C PRO A 98 -2.75 25.86 3.40
N ASN A 99 -1.55 26.40 3.46
CA ASN A 99 -1.06 27.42 2.51
C ASN A 99 -0.53 26.83 1.18
N GLY A 100 -0.70 25.53 0.92
CA GLY A 100 -0.29 24.83 -0.28
C GLY A 100 1.19 24.44 -0.33
N ARG A 101 2.01 24.78 0.67
CA ARG A 101 3.41 24.36 0.71
C ARG A 101 3.50 22.86 1.03
N PRO A 102 4.41 22.11 0.38
CA PRO A 102 4.64 20.70 0.72
C PRO A 102 4.95 20.52 2.22
N PHE A 103 4.35 19.50 2.81
CA PHE A 103 4.64 19.12 4.19
C PHE A 103 5.95 18.34 4.28
N ALA A 104 6.89 18.80 5.10
CA ALA A 104 8.23 18.19 5.20
C ALA A 104 8.22 16.75 5.77
N GLY A 105 7.21 16.39 6.56
CA GLY A 105 7.03 15.04 7.12
C GLY A 105 6.43 14.03 6.13
N ASN A 106 6.08 14.46 4.92
CA ASN A 106 5.58 13.56 3.87
C ASN A 106 6.73 12.74 3.26
N SER A 107 6.90 11.49 3.68
CA SER A 107 7.96 10.59 3.19
C SER A 107 7.86 10.34 1.68
N ARG A 108 6.65 10.20 1.13
CA ARG A 108 6.42 10.06 -0.31
C ARG A 108 6.87 11.30 -1.08
N GLY A 109 6.51 12.49 -0.61
CA GLY A 109 6.95 13.77 -1.19
C GLY A 109 8.46 13.96 -1.11
N TYR A 110 9.09 13.49 -0.04
CA TYR A 110 10.55 13.47 0.07
C TYR A 110 11.18 12.58 -1.02
N LEU A 111 10.69 11.35 -1.22
CA LEU A 111 11.15 10.45 -2.28
C LEU A 111 10.95 11.08 -3.67
N GLN A 112 9.80 11.69 -3.95
CA GLN A 112 9.55 12.43 -5.19
C GLN A 112 10.62 13.50 -5.43
N SER A 113 11.00 14.24 -4.39
CA SER A 113 12.03 15.28 -4.48
C SER A 113 13.40 14.70 -4.85
N VAL A 114 13.78 13.55 -4.27
CA VAL A 114 15.03 12.85 -4.56
C VAL A 114 15.03 12.30 -5.99
N VAL A 115 13.93 11.67 -6.42
CA VAL A 115 13.77 11.18 -7.80
C VAL A 115 13.87 12.33 -8.82
N LYS A 116 13.26 13.48 -8.50
CA LYS A 116 13.37 14.69 -9.35
C LYS A 116 14.82 15.18 -9.46
N ARG A 117 15.58 15.16 -8.36
CA ARG A 117 17.02 15.53 -8.38
C ARG A 117 17.85 14.55 -9.20
N ALA A 118 17.63 13.23 -9.03
CA ALA A 118 18.31 12.21 -9.81
C ALA A 118 18.03 12.40 -11.32
N LYS A 119 16.78 12.65 -11.68
CA LYS A 119 16.38 12.91 -13.07
C LYS A 119 17.07 14.17 -13.64
N ALA A 120 17.22 15.23 -12.86
CA ALA A 120 17.95 16.43 -13.28
C ALA A 120 19.45 16.18 -13.52
N MET A 121 20.01 15.12 -12.93
CA MET A 121 21.38 14.64 -13.16
C MET A 121 21.49 13.63 -14.32
N GLY A 122 20.40 13.35 -15.03
CA GLY A 122 20.35 12.35 -16.10
C GLY A 122 20.27 10.89 -15.58
N LEU A 123 19.98 10.68 -14.30
CA LEU A 123 19.90 9.36 -13.67
C LEU A 123 18.45 8.89 -13.56
N ARG A 124 18.26 7.58 -13.69
CA ARG A 124 17.03 6.84 -13.36
C ARG A 124 17.36 5.86 -12.25
N CYS A 125 16.44 5.71 -11.30
CA CYS A 125 16.52 4.72 -10.24
C CYS A 125 15.32 3.78 -10.33
N ASP A 126 15.58 2.50 -10.57
CA ASP A 126 14.61 1.42 -10.47
C ASP A 126 14.96 0.57 -9.23
N VAL A 127 13.94 0.11 -8.51
CA VAL A 127 14.08 -0.63 -7.25
C VAL A 127 13.27 -1.92 -7.36
N GLY A 128 13.89 -3.06 -7.03
CA GLY A 128 13.23 -4.33 -6.76
C GLY A 128 13.12 -4.53 -5.25
N CYS A 129 11.98 -4.98 -4.78
CA CYS A 129 11.78 -5.34 -3.37
C CYS A 129 11.69 -6.85 -3.26
N GLU A 130 12.47 -7.43 -2.38
CA GLU A 130 12.35 -8.80 -1.90
C GLU A 130 11.59 -8.75 -0.59
N CYS A 131 10.43 -9.41 -0.55
CA CYS A 131 9.48 -9.24 0.54
C CYS A 131 9.31 -10.55 1.30
N GLU A 132 9.99 -10.65 2.43
CA GLU A 132 9.92 -11.79 3.32
C GLU A 132 8.95 -11.56 4.48
N PHE A 133 8.27 -12.62 4.89
CA PHE A 133 7.35 -12.59 6.02
C PHE A 133 7.24 -13.96 6.69
N TYR A 134 6.92 -13.97 7.97
CA TYR A 134 6.69 -15.18 8.74
C TYR A 134 5.19 -15.40 8.98
N LEU A 135 4.77 -16.65 8.83
CA LEU A 135 3.43 -17.10 9.20
C LEU A 135 3.49 -17.95 10.47
N PHE A 136 2.62 -17.63 11.41
CA PHE A 136 2.50 -18.31 12.69
C PHE A 136 1.10 -18.92 12.85
N GLN A 137 1.02 -20.00 13.60
CA GLN A 137 -0.26 -20.59 13.97
C GLN A 137 -1.00 -19.68 14.95
N THR A 138 -2.32 -19.73 14.92
CA THR A 138 -3.17 -19.13 15.94
C THR A 138 -3.52 -20.17 17.01
N ASP A 139 -3.87 -19.72 18.22
CA ASP A 139 -4.42 -20.57 19.27
C ASP A 139 -5.91 -20.90 19.01
N GLU A 140 -6.52 -21.67 19.90
CA GLU A 140 -7.94 -22.06 19.80
C GLU A 140 -8.94 -20.89 19.88
N HIS A 141 -8.48 -19.71 20.29
CA HIS A 141 -9.25 -18.48 20.35
C HIS A 141 -8.95 -17.52 19.18
N GLY A 142 -8.08 -17.94 18.23
CA GLY A 142 -7.66 -17.12 17.09
C GLY A 142 -6.56 -16.09 17.42
N ASN A 143 -5.95 -16.12 18.61
CA ASN A 143 -4.86 -15.22 18.93
C ASN A 143 -3.55 -15.69 18.28
N PRO A 144 -2.68 -14.77 17.84
CA PRO A 144 -1.39 -15.12 17.26
C PRO A 144 -0.46 -15.79 18.29
N THR A 145 0.20 -16.86 17.87
CA THR A 145 1.23 -17.54 18.67
C THR A 145 2.63 -17.24 18.12
N ARG A 146 3.66 -17.85 18.74
CA ARG A 146 5.03 -17.89 18.21
C ARG A 146 5.39 -19.26 17.62
N ILE A 147 4.39 -20.09 17.34
CA ILE A 147 4.58 -21.40 16.71
C ILE A 147 4.59 -21.18 15.20
N PRO A 148 5.70 -21.44 14.48
CA PRO A 148 5.73 -21.34 13.04
C PRO A 148 4.63 -22.18 12.38
N MET A 149 4.12 -21.74 11.24
CA MET A 149 3.10 -22.47 10.49
C MET A 149 3.60 -23.85 10.06
N ASP A 150 4.89 -23.96 9.76
CA ASP A 150 5.57 -25.19 9.33
C ASP A 150 7.05 -25.18 9.75
N HIS A 151 7.77 -26.23 9.32
CA HIS A 151 9.21 -26.41 9.57
C HIS A 151 9.95 -26.68 8.25
N GLY A 152 9.43 -26.16 7.15
CA GLY A 152 10.08 -26.17 5.85
C GLY A 152 11.37 -25.35 5.86
N GLY A 153 12.17 -25.51 4.84
CA GLY A 153 13.39 -24.77 4.56
C GLY A 153 13.37 -24.19 3.15
N TYR A 154 14.51 -23.69 2.72
CA TYR A 154 14.64 -22.96 1.46
C TYR A 154 14.21 -23.81 0.26
N PHE A 155 13.23 -23.32 -0.49
CA PHE A 155 12.63 -24.00 -1.65
C PHE A 155 11.95 -25.33 -1.37
N ASP A 156 11.67 -25.66 -0.12
CA ASP A 156 10.87 -26.84 0.21
C ASP A 156 9.46 -26.70 -0.38
N ILE A 157 8.87 -27.86 -0.67
CA ILE A 157 7.51 -28.00 -1.22
C ILE A 157 6.64 -28.78 -0.23
N ALA A 158 5.34 -28.87 -0.51
CA ALA A 158 4.42 -29.70 0.26
C ALA A 158 4.94 -31.16 0.37
N PRO A 159 4.84 -31.83 1.53
CA PRO A 159 4.09 -31.43 2.74
C PRO A 159 4.88 -30.59 3.76
N LEU A 160 6.16 -30.26 3.52
CA LEU A 160 6.98 -29.46 4.40
C LEU A 160 6.54 -28.00 4.37
N ASP A 161 6.38 -27.43 3.18
CA ASP A 161 5.77 -26.11 2.96
C ASP A 161 4.23 -26.22 3.08
N LYS A 162 3.67 -25.54 4.07
CA LYS A 162 2.20 -25.47 4.29
C LYS A 162 1.60 -24.16 3.82
N ALA A 163 2.41 -23.21 3.40
CA ALA A 163 1.98 -21.86 3.06
C ALA A 163 1.82 -21.61 1.55
N GLU A 164 2.06 -22.59 0.68
CA GLU A 164 2.00 -22.44 -0.77
C GLU A 164 0.68 -21.82 -1.26
N ASN A 165 -0.46 -22.24 -0.70
CA ASN A 165 -1.77 -21.71 -1.10
C ASN A 165 -1.95 -20.25 -0.63
N ILE A 166 -1.43 -19.89 0.55
CA ILE A 166 -1.47 -18.52 1.08
C ILE A 166 -0.66 -17.59 0.17
N ARG A 167 0.57 -17.98 -0.18
CA ARG A 167 1.39 -17.19 -1.11
C ARG A 167 0.73 -17.04 -2.48
N ARG A 168 0.08 -18.11 -2.99
CA ARG A 168 -0.66 -18.05 -4.26
C ARG A 168 -1.81 -17.05 -4.21
N GLU A 169 -2.60 -17.02 -3.12
CA GLU A 169 -3.65 -16.02 -2.94
C GLU A 169 -3.09 -14.60 -2.85
N ILE A 170 -1.97 -14.42 -2.17
CA ILE A 170 -1.26 -13.14 -2.12
C ILE A 170 -0.85 -12.70 -3.53
N CYS A 171 -0.26 -13.58 -4.34
CA CYS A 171 0.13 -13.27 -5.71
C CYS A 171 -1.06 -12.85 -6.57
N PHE A 172 -2.19 -13.57 -6.53
CA PHE A 172 -3.40 -13.20 -7.27
C PHE A 172 -3.96 -11.86 -6.82
N ALA A 173 -4.03 -11.60 -5.52
CA ALA A 173 -4.47 -10.31 -5.02
C ALA A 173 -3.53 -9.16 -5.44
N MET A 174 -2.23 -9.42 -5.54
CA MET A 174 -1.27 -8.46 -6.07
C MET A 174 -1.51 -8.17 -7.55
N GLU A 175 -1.74 -9.20 -8.38
CA GLU A 175 -2.07 -9.04 -9.81
C GLU A 175 -3.35 -8.22 -9.99
N ASP A 176 -4.40 -8.50 -9.21
CA ASP A 176 -5.65 -7.74 -9.23
C ASP A 176 -5.45 -6.25 -8.88
N MET A 177 -4.43 -5.93 -8.09
CA MET A 177 -4.02 -4.56 -7.78
C MET A 177 -3.07 -3.93 -8.80
N GLY A 178 -2.73 -4.65 -9.88
CA GLY A 178 -1.80 -4.18 -10.91
C GLY A 178 -0.33 -4.32 -10.56
N LEU A 179 0.01 -5.00 -9.46
CA LEU A 179 1.37 -5.40 -9.13
C LEU A 179 1.76 -6.63 -9.96
N ARG A 180 3.05 -6.85 -10.15
CA ARG A 180 3.55 -7.99 -10.94
C ARG A 180 4.40 -8.90 -10.06
N PRO A 181 3.81 -9.90 -9.37
CA PRO A 181 4.57 -10.94 -8.69
C PRO A 181 5.55 -11.61 -9.65
N GLN A 182 6.72 -11.97 -9.17
CA GLN A 182 7.77 -12.59 -9.98
C GLN A 182 8.12 -13.99 -9.46
N HIS A 183 8.43 -14.11 -8.20
CA HIS A 183 8.76 -15.36 -7.53
C HIS A 183 7.95 -15.49 -6.24
N SER A 184 7.73 -16.73 -5.82
CA SER A 184 7.06 -17.07 -4.57
C SER A 184 7.56 -18.42 -4.10
N HIS A 185 8.16 -18.49 -2.92
CA HIS A 185 8.74 -19.71 -2.37
C HIS A 185 8.78 -19.71 -0.84
N HIS A 186 9.05 -20.86 -0.26
CA HIS A 186 9.41 -21.00 1.15
C HIS A 186 10.84 -20.52 1.34
N GLU A 187 11.09 -19.77 2.40
CA GLU A 187 12.40 -19.26 2.78
C GLU A 187 13.12 -20.17 3.79
N SER A 188 14.31 -19.76 4.23
CA SER A 188 15.21 -20.59 5.05
C SER A 188 14.70 -20.81 6.47
N GLY A 189 13.94 -19.89 7.04
CA GLY A 189 13.39 -19.98 8.39
C GLY A 189 12.08 -20.74 8.45
N PHE A 190 11.79 -21.39 9.57
CA PHE A 190 10.52 -22.09 9.79
C PHE A 190 9.34 -21.13 9.69
N GLY A 191 8.41 -21.44 8.77
CA GLY A 191 7.26 -20.57 8.47
C GLY A 191 7.62 -19.27 7.76
N GLN A 192 8.84 -19.13 7.24
CA GLN A 192 9.29 -17.98 6.48
C GLN A 192 8.92 -18.15 5.01
N ASN A 193 8.39 -17.07 4.43
CA ASN A 193 7.88 -17.03 3.06
C ASN A 193 8.43 -15.82 2.36
N GLU A 194 8.60 -15.90 1.06
CA GLU A 194 8.99 -14.80 0.20
C GLU A 194 8.06 -14.67 -0.99
N VAL A 195 7.75 -13.44 -1.34
CA VAL A 195 7.07 -13.09 -2.61
C VAL A 195 7.71 -11.83 -3.17
N ASP A 196 8.37 -11.98 -4.29
CA ASP A 196 8.99 -10.88 -5.02
C ASP A 196 8.06 -10.30 -6.05
N PHE A 197 8.30 -9.05 -6.40
CA PHE A 197 7.65 -8.43 -7.53
C PHE A 197 8.64 -7.63 -8.39
N MET A 198 8.28 -7.48 -9.67
CA MET A 198 9.14 -6.84 -10.66
C MET A 198 9.62 -5.48 -10.20
N TYR A 199 10.90 -5.21 -10.41
CA TYR A 199 11.46 -3.88 -10.19
C TYR A 199 10.73 -2.82 -11.01
N SER A 200 10.65 -1.65 -10.47
CA SER A 200 9.97 -0.50 -11.09
C SER A 200 10.64 0.82 -10.68
N PRO A 201 10.27 1.96 -11.31
CA PRO A 201 10.75 3.26 -10.85
C PRO A 201 10.55 3.44 -9.35
N ALA A 202 11.53 4.03 -8.67
CA ALA A 202 11.64 4.05 -7.21
C ALA A 202 10.36 4.49 -6.48
N LEU A 203 9.62 5.49 -7.01
CA LEU A 203 8.35 5.91 -6.42
C LEU A 203 7.27 4.82 -6.56
N ASN A 204 7.16 4.20 -7.73
CA ASN A 204 6.20 3.12 -7.96
C ASN A 204 6.50 1.90 -7.08
N SER A 205 7.79 1.57 -6.90
CA SER A 205 8.21 0.47 -6.02
C SER A 205 7.81 0.74 -4.57
N ALA A 206 8.04 1.97 -4.08
CA ALA A 206 7.61 2.37 -2.75
C ALA A 206 6.08 2.34 -2.59
N ASP A 207 5.33 2.84 -3.58
CA ASP A 207 3.86 2.79 -3.61
C ASP A 207 3.33 1.34 -3.71
N SER A 208 4.15 0.38 -4.19
CA SER A 208 3.80 -1.05 -4.30
C SER A 208 4.07 -1.84 -3.02
N LEU A 209 5.05 -1.46 -2.22
CA LEU A 209 5.43 -2.18 -0.99
C LEU A 209 4.32 -2.15 0.08
N ASN A 210 3.64 -1.02 0.26
CA ASN A 210 2.57 -0.91 1.26
C ASN A 210 1.32 -1.75 0.92
N PRO A 211 0.81 -1.79 -0.34
CA PRO A 211 -0.21 -2.74 -0.75
C PRO A 211 0.21 -4.19 -0.52
N PHE A 212 1.45 -4.57 -0.82
CA PHE A 212 1.96 -5.90 -0.52
C PHE A 212 1.80 -6.23 0.97
N LYS A 213 2.32 -5.40 1.88
CA LYS A 213 2.20 -5.60 3.33
C LYS A 213 0.74 -5.74 3.77
N SER A 214 -0.15 -4.89 3.25
CA SER A 214 -1.58 -4.94 3.56
C SER A 214 -2.24 -6.21 3.02
N THR A 215 -1.81 -6.70 1.85
CA THR A 215 -2.31 -7.93 1.23
C THR A 215 -1.92 -9.14 2.06
N VAL A 216 -0.63 -9.25 2.43
CA VAL A 216 -0.14 -10.35 3.28
C VAL A 216 -0.94 -10.42 4.57
N THR A 217 -1.09 -9.28 5.28
CA THR A 217 -1.85 -9.23 6.53
C THR A 217 -3.31 -9.61 6.33
N ALA A 218 -3.97 -9.06 5.29
CA ALA A 218 -5.40 -9.32 5.05
C ALA A 218 -5.70 -10.76 4.63
N ILE A 219 -4.76 -11.46 3.99
CA ILE A 219 -4.92 -12.86 3.59
C ILE A 219 -4.54 -13.80 4.72
N ALA A 220 -3.49 -13.47 5.48
CA ALA A 220 -3.07 -14.28 6.62
C ALA A 220 -4.07 -14.26 7.79
N ASP A 221 -4.93 -13.25 7.87
CA ASP A 221 -5.97 -13.08 8.91
C ASP A 221 -7.27 -13.88 8.60
N ARG A 222 -7.33 -14.62 7.50
CA ARG A 222 -8.50 -15.44 7.08
C ARG A 222 -8.37 -16.87 7.54
#